data_dd0f351a0b0a2ab3c8679606f27afc37
#
_entry.id   dd0f351a0b0a2ab3c8679606f27afc37
#
_cell.length_a   1.000
_cell.length_b   1.000
_cell.length_c   1.000
_cell.angle_alpha   90.00
_cell.angle_beta   90.00
_cell.angle_gamma   90.00
#
_symmetry.space_group_name_H-M   'P 1'
#
loop_
_entity.id
_entity.type
_entity.pdbx_description
1 polymer ?
#
loop_
_entity_poly.entity_id
_entity_poly.type
_entity_poly.pdbx_seq_one_letter_code
_entity_poly.pdbx_strand_id
1 'polypeptide(L)'
;MSKLDRYIGKSVFMAILAVLGIILGLASLFAFIDEMADISDTYTFWDAGSFVVMTAPRRLYDMLPMAALIGCLIGLGALASSSELTIMRAAGVSIGRIVWAVMKPMLVLMVAGLLIGEYVAPVTEAQAQAARSLAQGTGDAQSARHGLWHRQGEEFIHINTVQPDGLLYGVTRYRFDDQRHMLSASFAKQANFKTDYWQLKDVTTTLFHQDRTEVVSAPEERWDIALSPQLLSTVVLPPESLSMTGLYSYARYLADQGLANGRYWLAFYTKILQPLVTVALVLMAISFIFGPLRSVTLGQRVFTGVLVGFTFRIAQDLLGPSSLVFGFSPLFAVLVPAGVCALAGIWLLRRAG
;
A
#
# COMPACT_ATOMS: atom_id res chain seq x y z
N MET A 1 15.76 -26.57 16.33
CA MET A 1 16.15 -25.30 17.01
C MET A 1 16.64 -25.63 18.41
N SER A 2 17.79 -25.08 18.81
CA SER A 2 18.19 -25.19 20.22
C SER A 2 17.21 -24.39 21.09
N LYS A 3 17.12 -24.73 22.40
CA LYS A 3 16.28 -23.98 23.36
C LYS A 3 16.64 -22.48 23.37
N LEU A 4 17.93 -22.16 23.19
CA LEU A 4 18.47 -20.82 23.11
C LEU A 4 17.97 -20.05 21.89
N ASP A 5 17.99 -20.65 20.69
CA ASP A 5 17.52 -20.00 19.47
C ASP A 5 16.03 -19.67 19.56
N ARG A 6 15.25 -20.57 20.19
CA ARG A 6 13.82 -20.35 20.44
C ARG A 6 13.57 -19.22 21.42
N TYR A 7 14.39 -19.12 22.47
CA TYR A 7 14.29 -18.06 23.47
C TYR A 7 14.55 -16.68 22.86
N ILE A 8 15.67 -16.52 22.15
CA ILE A 8 16.00 -15.26 21.44
C ILE A 8 14.91 -14.91 20.44
N GLY A 9 14.53 -15.86 19.60
CA GLY A 9 13.50 -15.66 18.60
C GLY A 9 12.15 -15.25 19.19
N LYS A 10 11.71 -15.89 20.29
CA LYS A 10 10.47 -15.54 20.99
C LYS A 10 10.51 -14.13 21.58
N SER A 11 11.63 -13.76 22.24
CA SER A 11 11.79 -12.44 22.82
C SER A 11 11.68 -11.34 21.77
N VAL A 12 12.39 -11.49 20.65
CA VAL A 12 12.34 -10.51 19.54
C VAL A 12 10.97 -10.51 18.85
N PHE A 13 10.39 -11.68 18.61
CA PHE A 13 9.07 -11.79 18.01
C PHE A 13 7.98 -11.07 18.81
N MET A 14 7.94 -11.30 20.13
CA MET A 14 6.98 -10.62 21.01
C MET A 14 7.19 -9.12 21.06
N ALA A 15 8.46 -8.67 21.05
CA ALA A 15 8.77 -7.24 20.97
C ALA A 15 8.31 -6.63 19.64
N ILE A 16 8.50 -7.31 18.50
CA ILE A 16 8.01 -6.85 17.20
C ILE A 16 6.49 -6.76 17.19
N LEU A 17 5.79 -7.77 17.70
CA LEU A 17 4.33 -7.75 17.79
C LEU A 17 3.81 -6.61 18.67
N ALA A 18 4.45 -6.39 19.82
CA ALA A 18 4.09 -5.28 20.71
C ALA A 18 4.26 -3.92 20.04
N VAL A 19 5.41 -3.70 19.37
CA VAL A 19 5.69 -2.46 18.61
C VAL A 19 4.71 -2.31 17.44
N LEU A 20 4.46 -3.36 16.71
CA LEU A 20 3.50 -3.35 15.59
C LEU A 20 2.09 -2.99 16.08
N GLY A 21 1.65 -3.57 17.20
CA GLY A 21 0.36 -3.23 17.82
C GLY A 21 0.26 -1.76 18.25
N ILE A 22 1.33 -1.22 18.86
CA ILE A 22 1.38 0.19 19.26
C ILE A 22 1.33 1.12 18.02
N ILE A 23 2.18 0.87 17.03
CA ILE A 23 2.25 1.71 15.82
C ILE A 23 0.93 1.62 15.04
N LEU A 24 0.37 0.42 14.89
CA LEU A 24 -0.92 0.22 14.21
C LEU A 24 -2.06 0.90 14.97
N GLY A 25 -2.08 0.81 16.30
CA GLY A 25 -3.07 1.49 17.13
C GLY A 25 -3.01 3.00 16.99
N LEU A 26 -1.81 3.59 17.05
CA LEU A 26 -1.61 5.03 16.82
C LEU A 26 -2.02 5.45 15.41
N ALA A 27 -1.59 4.71 14.38
CA ALA A 27 -1.95 5.01 13.00
C ALA A 27 -3.46 4.89 12.74
N SER A 28 -4.11 3.90 13.37
CA SER A 28 -5.57 3.75 13.29
C SER A 28 -6.30 4.87 14.02
N LEU A 29 -5.77 5.34 15.14
CA LEU A 29 -6.31 6.49 15.87
C LEU A 29 -6.24 7.77 15.02
N PHE A 30 -5.08 8.07 14.44
CA PHE A 30 -4.95 9.25 13.55
C PHE A 30 -5.85 9.14 12.33
N ALA A 31 -5.90 7.97 11.70
CA ALA A 31 -6.80 7.75 10.56
C ALA A 31 -8.27 7.91 10.94
N PHE A 32 -8.67 7.53 12.15
CA PHE A 32 -10.01 7.74 12.64
C PHE A 32 -10.32 9.24 12.88
N ILE A 33 -9.35 9.98 13.42
CA ILE A 33 -9.47 11.44 13.60
C ILE A 33 -9.60 12.13 12.24
N ASP A 34 -8.80 11.75 11.25
CA ASP A 34 -8.88 12.29 9.89
C ASP A 34 -10.25 12.00 9.26
N GLU A 35 -10.76 10.77 9.43
CA GLU A 35 -12.06 10.34 8.89
C GLU A 35 -13.25 11.05 9.57
N MET A 36 -13.09 11.46 10.84
CA MET A 36 -14.10 12.25 11.55
C MET A 36 -14.35 13.63 10.92
N ALA A 37 -13.39 14.18 10.19
CA ALA A 37 -13.57 15.46 9.48
C ALA A 37 -14.54 15.35 8.29
N ASP A 38 -14.77 14.14 7.78
CA ASP A 38 -15.64 13.87 6.64
C ASP A 38 -17.05 13.40 7.06
N ILE A 39 -17.37 13.38 8.36
CA ILE A 39 -18.69 12.98 8.88
C ILE A 39 -19.77 13.96 8.38
N SER A 40 -20.86 13.39 7.88
CA SER A 40 -22.03 14.11 7.36
C SER A 40 -23.33 13.38 7.76
N ASP A 41 -24.48 13.89 7.32
CA ASP A 41 -25.78 13.24 7.59
C ASP A 41 -25.87 11.82 6.98
N THR A 42 -25.12 11.55 5.94
CA THR A 42 -25.10 10.26 5.23
C THR A 42 -23.91 9.40 5.59
N TYR A 43 -22.79 9.98 6.04
CA TYR A 43 -21.57 9.27 6.46
C TYR A 43 -21.40 9.38 7.97
N THR A 44 -21.73 8.31 8.68
CA THR A 44 -21.82 8.31 10.14
C THR A 44 -20.51 7.96 10.84
N PHE A 45 -20.46 8.18 12.16
CA PHE A 45 -19.36 7.75 13.04
C PHE A 45 -19.05 6.24 12.89
N TRP A 46 -20.07 5.41 12.72
CA TRP A 46 -19.89 3.95 12.54
C TRP A 46 -19.28 3.61 11.18
N ASP A 47 -19.61 4.36 10.14
CA ASP A 47 -19.01 4.20 8.81
C ASP A 47 -17.52 4.55 8.84
N ALA A 48 -17.16 5.67 9.50
CA ALA A 48 -15.76 6.05 9.74
C ALA A 48 -14.99 4.96 10.53
N GLY A 49 -15.59 4.41 11.59
CA GLY A 49 -15.01 3.30 12.36
C GLY A 49 -14.80 2.05 11.51
N SER A 50 -15.79 1.66 10.72
CA SER A 50 -15.70 0.49 9.84
C SER A 50 -14.63 0.68 8.76
N PHE A 51 -14.52 1.86 8.16
CA PHE A 51 -13.49 2.21 7.21
C PHE A 51 -12.08 2.04 7.79
N VAL A 52 -11.83 2.54 9.01
CA VAL A 52 -10.53 2.42 9.70
C VAL A 52 -10.18 0.96 9.97
N VAL A 53 -11.13 0.14 10.40
CA VAL A 53 -10.92 -1.30 10.67
C VAL A 53 -10.65 -2.05 9.36
N MET A 54 -11.41 -1.78 8.30
CA MET A 54 -11.25 -2.45 7.01
C MET A 54 -9.94 -2.08 6.30
N THR A 55 -9.40 -0.88 6.54
CA THR A 55 -8.11 -0.44 6.00
C THR A 55 -6.91 -0.79 6.90
N ALA A 56 -7.13 -1.33 8.11
CA ALA A 56 -6.07 -1.75 9.03
C ALA A 56 -5.11 -2.83 8.48
N PRO A 57 -5.55 -3.85 7.69
CA PRO A 57 -4.63 -4.85 7.11
C PRO A 57 -3.56 -4.24 6.21
N ARG A 58 -3.89 -3.22 5.43
CA ARG A 58 -2.92 -2.49 4.61
C ARG A 58 -1.91 -1.75 5.49
N ARG A 59 -2.39 -0.98 6.49
CA ARG A 59 -1.51 -0.27 7.43
C ARG A 59 -0.57 -1.21 8.16
N LEU A 60 -1.06 -2.38 8.60
CA LEU A 60 -0.25 -3.42 9.22
C LEU A 60 0.89 -3.86 8.30
N TYR A 61 0.59 -4.12 7.03
CA TYR A 61 1.57 -4.50 6.03
C TYR A 61 2.62 -3.40 5.83
N ASP A 62 2.20 -2.16 5.64
CA ASP A 62 3.09 -1.02 5.37
C ASP A 62 4.02 -0.70 6.56
N MET A 63 3.58 -0.96 7.79
CA MET A 63 4.34 -0.66 9.02
C MET A 63 5.26 -1.79 9.48
N LEU A 64 5.13 -2.97 8.89
CA LEU A 64 5.89 -4.16 9.29
C LEU A 64 7.41 -3.96 9.26
N PRO A 65 8.05 -3.32 8.26
CA PRO A 65 9.49 -3.10 8.26
C PRO A 65 9.98 -2.21 9.41
N MET A 66 9.24 -1.13 9.71
CA MET A 66 9.54 -0.23 10.84
C MET A 66 9.37 -0.94 12.19
N ALA A 67 8.27 -1.66 12.35
CA ALA A 67 8.01 -2.45 13.55
C ALA A 67 9.07 -3.54 13.77
N ALA A 68 9.55 -4.14 12.70
CA ALA A 68 10.64 -5.12 12.74
C ALA A 68 11.96 -4.50 13.22
N LEU A 69 12.35 -3.34 12.69
CA LEU A 69 13.54 -2.60 13.11
C LEU A 69 13.48 -2.26 14.61
N ILE A 70 12.42 -1.56 15.02
CA ILE A 70 12.27 -1.07 16.40
C ILE A 70 12.07 -2.24 17.36
N GLY A 71 11.23 -3.20 17.02
CA GLY A 71 10.97 -4.37 17.84
C GLY A 71 12.22 -5.26 18.01
N CYS A 72 13.04 -5.38 16.97
CA CYS A 72 14.33 -6.07 17.08
C CYS A 72 15.29 -5.35 18.03
N LEU A 73 15.37 -4.02 17.98
CA LEU A 73 16.17 -3.21 18.91
C LEU A 73 15.70 -3.36 20.34
N ILE A 74 14.38 -3.38 20.58
CA ILE A 74 13.80 -3.57 21.91
C ILE A 74 14.05 -5.00 22.41
N GLY A 75 13.73 -6.01 21.60
CA GLY A 75 13.83 -7.41 22.00
C GLY A 75 15.27 -7.85 22.28
N LEU A 76 16.20 -7.56 21.37
CA LEU A 76 17.62 -7.82 21.59
C LEU A 76 18.21 -6.86 22.65
N GLY A 77 17.74 -5.61 22.67
CA GLY A 77 18.16 -4.62 23.64
C GLY A 77 17.81 -5.02 25.07
N ALA A 78 16.67 -5.63 25.32
CA ALA A 78 16.30 -6.20 26.62
C ALA A 78 17.27 -7.31 27.04
N LEU A 79 17.56 -8.26 26.14
CA LEU A 79 18.53 -9.33 26.39
C LEU A 79 19.97 -8.80 26.60
N ALA A 80 20.32 -7.68 25.97
CA ALA A 80 21.61 -7.03 26.17
C ALA A 80 21.69 -6.33 27.54
N SER A 81 20.62 -5.64 27.96
CA SER A 81 20.57 -4.94 29.25
C SER A 81 20.55 -5.88 30.45
N SER A 82 19.96 -7.07 30.33
CA SER A 82 20.03 -8.15 31.32
C SER A 82 21.35 -8.92 31.31
N SER A 83 22.33 -8.50 30.50
CA SER A 83 23.62 -9.19 30.26
C SER A 83 23.51 -10.60 29.66
N GLU A 84 22.33 -11.06 29.29
CA GLU A 84 22.13 -12.40 28.74
C GLU A 84 22.87 -12.58 27.41
N LEU A 85 22.83 -11.58 26.51
CA LEU A 85 23.60 -11.63 25.26
C LEU A 85 25.11 -11.71 25.49
N THR A 86 25.62 -11.03 26.53
CA THR A 86 27.03 -11.08 26.91
C THR A 86 27.42 -12.47 27.41
N ILE A 87 26.60 -13.08 28.28
CA ILE A 87 26.82 -14.46 28.78
C ILE A 87 26.76 -15.47 27.61
N MET A 88 25.78 -15.33 26.71
CA MET A 88 25.69 -16.21 25.53
C MET A 88 26.95 -16.11 24.65
N ARG A 89 27.45 -14.89 24.43
CA ARG A 89 28.71 -14.66 23.69
C ARG A 89 29.92 -15.28 24.39
N ALA A 90 30.04 -15.11 25.71
CA ALA A 90 31.09 -15.71 26.51
C ALA A 90 31.03 -17.24 26.49
N ALA A 91 29.84 -17.82 26.37
CA ALA A 91 29.63 -19.26 26.19
C ALA A 91 29.88 -19.77 24.75
N GLY A 92 30.43 -18.91 23.85
CA GLY A 92 30.81 -19.31 22.48
C GLY A 92 29.69 -19.19 21.43
N VAL A 93 28.56 -18.56 21.74
CA VAL A 93 27.52 -18.34 20.71
C VAL A 93 27.96 -17.25 19.76
N SER A 94 28.09 -17.58 18.48
CA SER A 94 28.49 -16.64 17.43
C SER A 94 27.39 -15.61 17.14
N ILE A 95 27.78 -14.41 16.68
CA ILE A 95 26.83 -13.37 16.23
C ILE A 95 25.96 -13.90 15.09
N GLY A 96 26.52 -14.64 14.13
CA GLY A 96 25.79 -15.24 13.03
C GLY A 96 24.66 -16.16 13.49
N ARG A 97 24.85 -16.90 14.58
CA ARG A 97 23.80 -17.74 15.17
C ARG A 97 22.66 -16.90 15.77
N ILE A 98 23.01 -15.79 16.43
CA ILE A 98 22.01 -14.86 16.98
C ILE A 98 21.21 -14.22 15.83
N VAL A 99 21.89 -13.73 14.78
CA VAL A 99 21.24 -13.22 13.56
C VAL A 99 20.25 -14.24 13.00
N TRP A 100 20.69 -15.51 12.87
CA TRP A 100 19.83 -16.57 12.33
C TRP A 100 18.64 -16.91 13.25
N ALA A 101 18.83 -16.84 14.56
CA ALA A 101 17.75 -17.03 15.54
C ALA A 101 16.68 -15.93 15.46
N VAL A 102 17.07 -14.69 15.15
CA VAL A 102 16.15 -13.55 14.91
C VAL A 102 15.48 -13.66 13.53
N MET A 103 16.23 -14.06 12.49
CA MET A 103 15.68 -14.15 11.14
C MET A 103 14.55 -15.18 11.00
N LYS A 104 14.59 -16.28 11.74
CA LYS A 104 13.54 -17.33 11.65
C LYS A 104 12.14 -16.84 11.95
N PRO A 105 11.83 -16.26 13.14
CA PRO A 105 10.51 -15.70 13.41
C PRO A 105 10.18 -14.52 12.49
N MET A 106 11.19 -13.77 12.06
CA MET A 106 11.03 -12.68 11.11
C MET A 106 10.54 -13.15 9.74
N LEU A 107 11.07 -14.27 9.24
CA LEU A 107 10.60 -14.89 8.00
C LEU A 107 9.10 -15.25 8.08
N VAL A 108 8.66 -15.78 9.23
CA VAL A 108 7.23 -16.09 9.44
C VAL A 108 6.39 -14.82 9.34
N LEU A 109 6.82 -13.72 10.00
CA LEU A 109 6.12 -12.44 9.91
C LEU A 109 6.12 -11.87 8.50
N MET A 110 7.23 -11.99 7.76
CA MET A 110 7.31 -11.54 6.36
C MET A 110 6.35 -12.31 5.46
N VAL A 111 6.29 -13.64 5.60
CA VAL A 111 5.35 -14.47 4.82
C VAL A 111 3.90 -14.09 5.18
N ALA A 112 3.59 -13.97 6.46
CA ALA A 112 2.26 -13.53 6.89
C ALA A 112 1.91 -12.14 6.35
N GLY A 113 2.85 -11.19 6.42
CA GLY A 113 2.71 -9.86 5.84
C GLY A 113 2.47 -9.87 4.34
N LEU A 114 3.25 -10.68 3.58
CA LEU A 114 3.03 -10.84 2.13
C LEU A 114 1.66 -11.41 1.81
N LEU A 115 1.19 -12.42 2.56
CA LEU A 115 -0.16 -12.99 2.37
C LEU A 115 -1.24 -11.96 2.67
N ILE A 116 -1.09 -11.18 3.73
CA ILE A 116 -2.02 -10.08 4.06
C ILE A 116 -1.99 -9.03 2.95
N GLY A 117 -0.81 -8.61 2.49
CA GLY A 117 -0.64 -7.59 1.45
C GLY A 117 -1.13 -8.01 0.07
N GLU A 118 -1.15 -9.32 -0.24
CA GLU A 118 -1.61 -9.85 -1.52
C GLU A 118 -3.10 -10.16 -1.54
N TYR A 119 -3.63 -10.81 -0.48
CA TYR A 119 -4.98 -11.35 -0.50
C TYR A 119 -5.98 -10.59 0.37
N VAL A 120 -5.56 -10.07 1.52
CA VAL A 120 -6.48 -9.44 2.48
C VAL A 120 -6.57 -7.94 2.23
N ALA A 121 -5.43 -7.24 2.23
CA ALA A 121 -5.40 -5.78 2.15
C ALA A 121 -6.09 -5.21 0.89
N PRO A 122 -5.88 -5.75 -0.34
CA PRO A 122 -6.53 -5.21 -1.52
C PRO A 122 -8.05 -5.34 -1.49
N VAL A 123 -8.55 -6.48 -0.98
CA VAL A 123 -9.99 -6.76 -0.91
C VAL A 123 -10.67 -5.87 0.12
N THR A 124 -10.11 -5.79 1.33
CA THR A 124 -10.67 -4.97 2.42
C THR A 124 -10.59 -3.47 2.10
N GLU A 125 -9.51 -3.02 1.47
CA GLU A 125 -9.35 -1.63 1.02
C GLU A 125 -10.39 -1.27 -0.06
N ALA A 126 -10.58 -2.14 -1.07
CA ALA A 126 -11.58 -1.93 -2.12
C ALA A 126 -13.00 -1.82 -1.54
N GLN A 127 -13.36 -2.72 -0.61
CA GLN A 127 -14.65 -2.69 0.07
C GLN A 127 -14.81 -1.43 0.93
N ALA A 128 -13.77 -1.02 1.65
CA ALA A 128 -13.79 0.19 2.47
C ALA A 128 -14.01 1.44 1.62
N GLN A 129 -13.27 1.58 0.51
CA GLN A 129 -13.40 2.73 -0.40
C GLN A 129 -14.78 2.76 -1.09
N ALA A 130 -15.29 1.61 -1.52
CA ALA A 130 -16.62 1.50 -2.11
C ALA A 130 -17.73 1.89 -1.11
N ALA A 131 -17.67 1.35 0.12
CA ALA A 131 -18.64 1.68 1.17
C ALA A 131 -18.61 3.17 1.54
N ARG A 132 -17.41 3.76 1.67
CA ARG A 132 -17.22 5.19 1.93
C ARG A 132 -17.84 6.05 0.82
N SER A 133 -17.55 5.74 -0.45
CA SER A 133 -18.08 6.49 -1.61
C SER A 133 -19.60 6.43 -1.69
N LEU A 134 -20.21 5.29 -1.35
CA LEU A 134 -21.66 5.13 -1.33
C LEU A 134 -22.30 5.92 -0.18
N ALA A 135 -21.70 5.90 1.02
CA ALA A 135 -22.23 6.61 2.18
C ALA A 135 -22.08 8.13 2.05
N GLN A 136 -21.01 8.63 1.39
CA GLN A 136 -20.81 10.05 1.12
C GLN A 136 -21.73 10.61 0.01
N GLY A 137 -22.48 9.75 -0.69
CA GLY A 137 -23.41 10.14 -1.73
C GLY A 137 -22.77 10.37 -3.10
N THR A 138 -23.31 9.73 -4.13
CA THR A 138 -22.81 9.81 -5.51
C THR A 138 -23.16 11.14 -6.23
N GLY A 139 -23.71 12.12 -5.53
CA GLY A 139 -24.28 13.35 -6.12
C GLY A 139 -23.45 14.61 -5.98
N ASP A 140 -22.42 14.66 -5.15
CA ASP A 140 -21.67 15.88 -4.90
C ASP A 140 -20.48 16.05 -5.86
N ALA A 141 -20.25 17.31 -6.29
CA ALA A 141 -19.11 17.71 -7.13
C ALA A 141 -17.74 17.33 -6.52
N GLN A 142 -17.69 16.96 -5.24
CA GLN A 142 -16.52 16.49 -4.53
C GLN A 142 -16.19 15.03 -4.86
N SER A 143 -17.22 14.20 -5.13
CA SER A 143 -17.05 12.80 -5.61
C SER A 143 -16.39 12.75 -7.00
N ALA A 144 -16.63 13.76 -7.83
CA ALA A 144 -16.00 13.89 -9.15
C ALA A 144 -14.47 14.07 -9.09
N ARG A 145 -13.89 14.45 -7.94
CA ARG A 145 -12.44 14.60 -7.77
C ARG A 145 -11.72 13.26 -7.51
N HIS A 146 -12.43 12.23 -7.08
CA HIS A 146 -11.88 10.93 -6.70
C HIS A 146 -12.29 9.79 -7.63
N GLY A 147 -13.17 10.06 -8.63
CA GLY A 147 -13.58 9.08 -9.63
C GLY A 147 -12.46 8.71 -10.61
N LEU A 148 -12.68 7.61 -11.32
CA LEU A 148 -11.76 7.12 -12.33
C LEU A 148 -11.98 7.83 -13.65
N TRP A 149 -10.94 8.43 -14.19
CA TRP A 149 -10.90 8.89 -15.58
C TRP A 149 -10.18 7.87 -16.47
N HIS A 150 -10.85 7.48 -17.54
CA HIS A 150 -10.29 6.62 -18.56
C HIS A 150 -10.54 7.22 -19.94
N ARG A 151 -9.58 7.04 -20.87
CA ARG A 151 -9.72 7.44 -22.25
C ARG A 151 -9.63 6.22 -23.14
N GLN A 152 -10.60 6.05 -24.05
CA GLN A 152 -10.58 5.04 -25.09
C GLN A 152 -10.89 5.70 -26.44
N GLY A 153 -9.87 5.84 -27.27
CA GLY A 153 -10.00 6.60 -28.54
C GLY A 153 -10.40 8.05 -28.27
N GLU A 154 -11.57 8.45 -28.75
CA GLU A 154 -12.15 9.80 -28.63
C GLU A 154 -13.19 9.91 -27.51
N GLU A 155 -13.40 8.84 -26.75
CA GLU A 155 -14.30 8.82 -25.62
C GLU A 155 -13.53 8.97 -24.32
N PHE A 156 -13.90 9.99 -23.51
CA PHE A 156 -13.43 10.18 -22.13
C PHE A 156 -14.51 9.69 -21.18
N ILE A 157 -14.13 8.82 -20.29
CA ILE A 157 -15.03 8.13 -19.39
C ILE A 157 -14.65 8.50 -17.96
N HIS A 158 -15.65 8.89 -17.18
CA HIS A 158 -15.52 9.11 -15.76
C HIS A 158 -16.45 8.15 -15.01
N ILE A 159 -15.92 7.42 -14.06
CA ILE A 159 -16.66 6.45 -13.22
C ILE A 159 -16.50 6.88 -11.77
N ASN A 160 -17.61 7.18 -11.09
CA ASN A 160 -17.58 7.64 -9.70
C ASN A 160 -17.15 6.53 -8.74
N THR A 161 -17.74 5.34 -8.88
CA THR A 161 -17.48 4.22 -7.97
C THR A 161 -17.52 2.89 -8.70
N VAL A 162 -16.58 2.02 -8.39
CA VAL A 162 -16.56 0.62 -8.84
C VAL A 162 -16.65 -0.28 -7.62
N GLN A 163 -17.65 -1.15 -7.59
CA GLN A 163 -17.76 -2.18 -6.56
C GLN A 163 -16.92 -3.41 -6.90
N PRO A 164 -16.49 -4.18 -5.89
CA PRO A 164 -15.70 -5.40 -6.10
C PRO A 164 -16.42 -6.49 -6.91
N ASP A 165 -17.75 -6.47 -6.92
CA ASP A 165 -18.61 -7.36 -7.74
C ASP A 165 -18.73 -6.93 -9.19
N GLY A 166 -18.07 -5.83 -9.58
CA GLY A 166 -18.08 -5.30 -10.93
C GLY A 166 -19.26 -4.38 -11.25
N LEU A 167 -20.03 -3.94 -10.26
CA LEU A 167 -21.07 -2.93 -10.46
C LEU A 167 -20.45 -1.54 -10.47
N LEU A 168 -20.79 -0.71 -11.46
CA LEU A 168 -20.36 0.67 -11.57
C LEU A 168 -21.49 1.62 -11.21
N TYR A 169 -21.16 2.73 -10.53
CA TYR A 169 -22.08 3.81 -10.23
C TYR A 169 -21.56 5.14 -10.78
N GLY A 170 -22.47 5.93 -11.37
CA GLY A 170 -22.19 7.27 -11.86
C GLY A 170 -21.18 7.26 -13.02
N VAL A 171 -21.54 6.60 -14.14
CA VAL A 171 -20.71 6.55 -15.34
C VAL A 171 -21.05 7.76 -16.23
N THR A 172 -20.08 8.63 -16.44
CA THR A 172 -20.18 9.77 -17.36
C THR A 172 -19.27 9.53 -18.56
N ARG A 173 -19.80 9.71 -19.76
CA ARG A 173 -19.04 9.54 -21.02
C ARG A 173 -19.10 10.83 -21.82
N TYR A 174 -17.95 11.28 -22.28
CA TYR A 174 -17.82 12.45 -23.16
C TYR A 174 -17.22 12.01 -24.47
N ARG A 175 -17.93 12.18 -25.57
CA ARG A 175 -17.45 11.83 -26.92
C ARG A 175 -17.09 13.11 -27.67
N PHE A 176 -15.94 13.09 -28.30
CA PHE A 176 -15.42 14.19 -29.10
C PHE A 176 -15.25 13.76 -30.56
N ASP A 177 -15.16 14.72 -31.47
CA ASP A 177 -14.74 14.51 -32.84
C ASP A 177 -13.20 14.66 -32.98
N ASP A 178 -12.69 14.42 -34.21
CA ASP A 178 -11.26 14.59 -34.55
C ASP A 178 -10.76 16.02 -34.35
N GLN A 179 -11.66 17.01 -34.35
CA GLN A 179 -11.37 18.42 -34.14
C GLN A 179 -11.49 18.85 -32.67
N ARG A 180 -11.75 17.88 -31.77
CA ARG A 180 -11.96 18.08 -30.32
C ARG A 180 -13.23 18.84 -29.96
N HIS A 181 -14.26 18.88 -30.83
CA HIS A 181 -15.58 19.36 -30.43
C HIS A 181 -16.34 18.24 -29.73
N MET A 182 -17.06 18.60 -28.66
CA MET A 182 -17.87 17.64 -27.93
C MET A 182 -19.13 17.29 -28.74
N LEU A 183 -19.29 16.01 -29.08
CA LEU A 183 -20.44 15.47 -29.79
C LEU A 183 -21.57 15.08 -28.85
N SER A 184 -21.23 14.47 -27.69
CA SER A 184 -22.21 14.05 -26.71
C SER A 184 -21.62 13.96 -25.32
N ALA A 185 -22.48 14.16 -24.31
CA ALA A 185 -22.22 13.88 -22.90
C ALA A 185 -23.32 12.96 -22.38
N SER A 186 -22.97 11.76 -21.93
CA SER A 186 -23.91 10.78 -21.40
C SER A 186 -23.64 10.51 -19.94
N PHE A 187 -24.69 10.40 -19.13
CA PHE A 187 -24.62 9.99 -17.73
C PHE A 187 -25.50 8.77 -17.51
N ALA A 188 -24.94 7.72 -16.89
CA ALA A 188 -25.68 6.54 -16.47
C ALA A 188 -25.56 6.37 -14.95
N LYS A 189 -26.67 6.11 -14.26
CA LYS A 189 -26.65 5.91 -12.81
C LYS A 189 -25.89 4.65 -12.43
N GLN A 190 -26.05 3.58 -13.21
CA GLN A 190 -25.42 2.28 -12.95
C GLN A 190 -24.96 1.63 -14.25
N ALA A 191 -23.94 0.76 -14.15
CA ALA A 191 -23.53 -0.12 -15.24
C ALA A 191 -23.20 -1.51 -14.71
N ASN A 192 -23.77 -2.54 -15.34
CA ASN A 192 -23.55 -3.95 -15.01
C ASN A 192 -22.76 -4.63 -16.12
N PHE A 193 -21.70 -5.35 -15.78
CA PHE A 193 -20.99 -6.15 -16.75
C PHE A 193 -21.79 -7.42 -17.07
N LYS A 194 -21.98 -7.67 -18.33
CA LYS A 194 -22.49 -8.94 -18.88
C LYS A 194 -21.31 -9.76 -19.36
N THR A 195 -21.50 -10.72 -20.22
CA THR A 195 -20.45 -11.65 -20.66
C THR A 195 -19.30 -10.93 -21.38
N ASP A 196 -19.62 -9.88 -22.20
CA ASP A 196 -18.69 -9.19 -23.11
C ASP A 196 -18.97 -7.69 -23.30
N TYR A 197 -19.99 -7.14 -22.64
CA TYR A 197 -20.36 -5.73 -22.71
C TYR A 197 -20.88 -5.21 -21.38
N TRP A 198 -20.96 -3.89 -21.25
CA TRP A 198 -21.59 -3.21 -20.14
C TRP A 198 -23.03 -2.82 -20.46
N GLN A 199 -23.96 -3.15 -19.58
CA GLN A 199 -25.33 -2.69 -19.62
C GLN A 199 -25.47 -1.47 -18.71
N LEU A 200 -25.60 -0.29 -19.32
CA LEU A 200 -25.86 0.96 -18.62
C LEU A 200 -27.37 1.03 -18.28
N LYS A 201 -27.69 1.60 -17.11
CA LYS A 201 -29.06 1.82 -16.64
C LYS A 201 -29.28 3.29 -16.30
N ASP A 202 -30.52 3.75 -16.56
CA ASP A 202 -30.94 5.14 -16.35
C ASP A 202 -29.99 6.12 -17.05
N VAL A 203 -29.88 6.00 -18.36
CA VAL A 203 -28.96 6.79 -19.19
C VAL A 203 -29.64 8.07 -19.65
N THR A 204 -28.94 9.20 -19.44
CA THR A 204 -29.31 10.50 -20.00
C THR A 204 -28.17 10.99 -20.87
N THR A 205 -28.44 11.23 -22.15
CA THR A 205 -27.44 11.69 -23.12
C THR A 205 -27.83 13.05 -23.66
N THR A 206 -26.92 14.01 -23.56
CA THR A 206 -27.02 15.32 -24.22
C THR A 206 -26.22 15.26 -25.50
N LEU A 207 -26.87 15.44 -26.63
CA LEU A 207 -26.26 15.57 -27.95
C LEU A 207 -26.04 17.05 -28.27
N PHE A 208 -24.86 17.38 -28.75
CA PHE A 208 -24.46 18.75 -29.11
C PHE A 208 -24.50 18.90 -30.64
N HIS A 209 -25.42 19.70 -31.13
CA HIS A 209 -25.51 20.13 -32.52
C HIS A 209 -24.94 21.57 -32.64
N GLN A 210 -24.70 22.03 -33.86
CA GLN A 210 -24.12 23.37 -34.08
C GLN A 210 -24.97 24.53 -33.54
N ASP A 211 -26.29 24.35 -33.51
CA ASP A 211 -27.27 25.40 -33.16
C ASP A 211 -28.18 25.03 -31.96
N ARG A 212 -28.13 23.78 -31.50
CA ARG A 212 -29.00 23.31 -30.41
C ARG A 212 -28.39 22.15 -29.65
N THR A 213 -28.92 21.92 -28.45
CA THR A 213 -28.69 20.68 -27.70
C THR A 213 -29.95 19.86 -27.62
N GLU A 214 -29.82 18.55 -27.66
CA GLU A 214 -30.93 17.60 -27.55
C GLU A 214 -30.64 16.63 -26.39
N VAL A 215 -31.64 16.42 -25.53
CA VAL A 215 -31.51 15.50 -24.40
C VAL A 215 -32.35 14.26 -24.69
N VAL A 216 -31.71 13.10 -24.68
CA VAL A 216 -32.34 11.80 -24.89
C VAL A 216 -32.13 10.96 -23.64
N SER A 217 -33.20 10.32 -23.15
CA SER A 217 -33.12 9.40 -22.01
C SER A 217 -33.49 7.99 -22.43
N ALA A 218 -32.70 7.01 -21.97
CA ALA A 218 -32.94 5.60 -22.21
C ALA A 218 -32.88 4.83 -20.88
N PRO A 219 -33.82 3.90 -20.61
CA PRO A 219 -33.77 3.08 -19.39
C PRO A 219 -32.55 2.16 -19.36
N GLU A 220 -32.14 1.67 -20.53
CA GLU A 220 -30.99 0.80 -20.71
C GLU A 220 -30.26 1.11 -22.02
N GLU A 221 -28.92 1.02 -21.99
CA GLU A 221 -28.05 1.18 -23.16
C GLU A 221 -26.93 0.15 -23.12
N ARG A 222 -26.62 -0.46 -24.26
CA ARG A 222 -25.46 -1.33 -24.41
C ARG A 222 -24.21 -0.48 -24.65
N TRP A 223 -23.15 -0.77 -23.90
CA TRP A 223 -21.86 -0.10 -24.01
C TRP A 223 -20.75 -1.12 -24.22
N ASP A 224 -20.22 -1.14 -25.44
CA ASP A 224 -19.14 -2.03 -25.83
C ASP A 224 -17.79 -1.34 -25.57
N ILE A 225 -17.12 -1.74 -24.51
CA ILE A 225 -15.81 -1.23 -24.12
C ILE A 225 -14.90 -2.38 -23.69
N ALA A 226 -13.61 -2.29 -24.03
CA ALA A 226 -12.60 -3.30 -23.71
C ALA A 226 -12.18 -3.34 -22.23
N LEU A 227 -12.84 -2.57 -21.34
CA LEU A 227 -12.58 -2.57 -19.91
C LEU A 227 -13.32 -3.71 -19.23
N SER A 228 -12.59 -4.72 -18.76
CA SER A 228 -13.16 -5.76 -17.91
C SER A 228 -13.35 -5.26 -16.47
N PRO A 229 -14.28 -5.84 -15.68
CA PRO A 229 -14.46 -5.51 -14.25
C PRO A 229 -13.16 -5.66 -13.45
N GLN A 230 -12.33 -6.66 -13.80
CA GLN A 230 -11.03 -6.89 -13.17
C GLN A 230 -10.04 -5.74 -13.41
N LEU A 231 -10.01 -5.19 -14.62
CA LEU A 231 -9.19 -4.01 -14.92
C LEU A 231 -9.72 -2.77 -14.22
N LEU A 232 -11.03 -2.55 -14.19
CA LEU A 232 -11.65 -1.40 -13.53
C LEU A 232 -11.43 -1.42 -12.02
N SER A 233 -11.59 -2.55 -11.36
CA SER A 233 -11.30 -2.67 -9.93
C SER A 233 -9.83 -2.36 -9.59
N THR A 234 -8.93 -2.62 -10.54
CA THR A 234 -7.50 -2.30 -10.42
C THR A 234 -7.21 -0.81 -10.59
N VAL A 235 -7.99 -0.11 -11.41
CA VAL A 235 -7.73 1.31 -11.76
C VAL A 235 -8.29 2.29 -10.73
N VAL A 236 -9.35 1.92 -10.01
CA VAL A 236 -10.01 2.78 -9.00
C VAL A 236 -9.18 2.94 -7.74
N LEU A 237 -8.39 1.94 -7.39
CA LEU A 237 -7.55 2.00 -6.20
C LEU A 237 -6.20 2.66 -6.51
N PRO A 238 -5.64 3.42 -5.55
CA PRO A 238 -4.27 3.89 -5.69
C PRO A 238 -3.32 2.68 -5.83
N PRO A 239 -2.23 2.79 -6.63
CA PRO A 239 -1.33 1.66 -6.89
C PRO A 239 -0.84 0.95 -5.64
N GLU A 240 -0.66 1.68 -4.55
CA GLU A 240 -0.19 1.15 -3.27
C GLU A 240 -1.18 0.17 -2.61
N SER A 241 -2.47 0.26 -2.95
CA SER A 241 -3.55 -0.59 -2.41
C SER A 241 -3.78 -1.88 -3.20
N LEU A 242 -3.21 -1.97 -4.42
CA LEU A 242 -3.40 -3.12 -5.30
C LEU A 242 -2.57 -4.33 -4.87
N SER A 243 -3.00 -5.54 -5.23
CA SER A 243 -2.18 -6.75 -5.11
C SER A 243 -0.95 -6.71 -6.03
N MET A 244 0.09 -7.50 -5.72
CA MET A 244 1.27 -7.60 -6.59
C MET A 244 0.90 -8.14 -7.98
N THR A 245 0.00 -9.12 -8.03
CA THR A 245 -0.50 -9.68 -9.28
C THR A 245 -1.30 -8.65 -10.09
N GLY A 246 -2.14 -7.84 -9.43
CA GLY A 246 -2.88 -6.74 -10.05
C GLY A 246 -1.95 -5.64 -10.58
N LEU A 247 -0.94 -5.23 -9.79
CA LEU A 247 0.06 -4.25 -10.19
C LEU A 247 0.84 -4.69 -11.43
N TYR A 248 1.32 -5.94 -11.46
CA TYR A 248 2.05 -6.48 -12.60
C TYR A 248 1.20 -6.51 -13.87
N SER A 249 -0.02 -7.04 -13.77
CA SER A 249 -0.94 -7.16 -14.91
C SER A 249 -1.30 -5.79 -15.48
N TYR A 250 -1.59 -4.83 -14.61
CA TYR A 250 -1.98 -3.50 -15.03
C TYR A 250 -0.81 -2.67 -15.56
N ALA A 251 0.37 -2.76 -14.93
CA ALA A 251 1.57 -2.10 -15.44
C ALA A 251 1.94 -2.59 -16.85
N ARG A 252 1.76 -3.89 -17.09
CA ARG A 252 2.01 -4.48 -18.41
C ARG A 252 0.96 -4.05 -19.43
N TYR A 253 -0.31 -4.04 -19.06
CA TYR A 253 -1.38 -3.52 -19.92
C TYR A 253 -1.12 -2.07 -20.35
N LEU A 254 -0.73 -1.19 -19.43
CA LEU A 254 -0.37 0.19 -19.75
C LEU A 254 0.84 0.28 -20.68
N ALA A 255 1.86 -0.57 -20.48
CA ALA A 255 3.03 -0.64 -21.35
C ALA A 255 2.64 -1.00 -22.79
N ASP A 256 1.76 -2.01 -22.96
CA ASP A 256 1.28 -2.47 -24.26
C ASP A 256 0.46 -1.38 -24.99
N GLN A 257 -0.18 -0.48 -24.23
CA GLN A 257 -0.91 0.67 -24.76
C GLN A 257 -0.03 1.93 -24.97
N GLY A 258 1.27 1.86 -24.68
CA GLY A 258 2.18 3.00 -24.76
C GLY A 258 1.91 4.10 -23.71
N LEU A 259 1.22 3.75 -22.60
CA LEU A 259 0.85 4.68 -21.55
C LEU A 259 1.88 4.68 -20.40
N ALA A 260 1.91 5.78 -19.62
CA ALA A 260 2.81 5.90 -18.48
C ALA A 260 2.47 4.88 -17.38
N ASN A 261 3.39 3.96 -17.11
CA ASN A 261 3.20 2.83 -16.19
C ASN A 261 4.16 2.85 -14.99
N GLY A 262 5.05 3.83 -14.89
CA GLY A 262 6.11 3.89 -13.90
C GLY A 262 5.62 3.83 -12.45
N ARG A 263 4.48 4.46 -12.11
CA ARG A 263 3.89 4.43 -10.76
C ARG A 263 3.50 3.01 -10.34
N TYR A 264 2.97 2.20 -11.25
CA TYR A 264 2.57 0.82 -10.98
C TYR A 264 3.80 -0.09 -10.82
N TRP A 265 4.84 0.12 -11.65
CA TRP A 265 6.11 -0.58 -11.46
C TRP A 265 6.77 -0.22 -10.13
N LEU A 266 6.74 1.05 -9.74
CA LEU A 266 7.26 1.48 -8.43
C LEU A 266 6.54 0.77 -7.28
N ALA A 267 5.21 0.77 -7.28
CA ALA A 267 4.41 0.10 -6.27
C ALA A 267 4.66 -1.43 -6.26
N PHE A 268 4.79 -2.05 -7.44
CA PHE A 268 5.14 -3.46 -7.57
C PHE A 268 6.49 -3.80 -6.94
N TYR A 269 7.55 -3.03 -7.28
CA TYR A 269 8.87 -3.26 -6.71
C TYR A 269 8.93 -2.97 -5.21
N THR A 270 8.21 -1.95 -4.74
CA THR A 270 8.09 -1.65 -3.30
C THR A 270 7.50 -2.85 -2.55
N LYS A 271 6.45 -3.48 -3.08
CA LYS A 271 5.81 -4.65 -2.45
C LYS A 271 6.67 -5.90 -2.52
N ILE A 272 7.16 -6.28 -3.70
CA ILE A 272 7.91 -7.53 -3.86
C ILE A 272 9.26 -7.52 -3.14
N LEU A 273 9.87 -6.34 -2.98
CA LEU A 273 11.15 -6.16 -2.28
C LEU A 273 10.99 -5.85 -0.79
N GLN A 274 9.78 -5.68 -0.28
CA GLN A 274 9.53 -5.40 1.14
C GLN A 274 10.17 -6.43 2.09
N PRO A 275 10.18 -7.74 1.82
CA PRO A 275 10.92 -8.70 2.65
C PRO A 275 12.43 -8.40 2.69
N LEU A 276 13.03 -8.03 1.56
CA LEU A 276 14.45 -7.68 1.49
C LEU A 276 14.73 -6.41 2.29
N VAL A 277 13.89 -5.39 2.15
CA VAL A 277 13.95 -4.16 2.95
C VAL A 277 13.89 -4.48 4.44
N THR A 278 12.95 -5.34 4.85
CA THR A 278 12.78 -5.73 6.25
C THR A 278 14.01 -6.45 6.79
N VAL A 279 14.59 -7.38 6.01
CA VAL A 279 15.86 -8.05 6.36
C VAL A 279 16.98 -7.04 6.53
N ALA A 280 17.13 -6.08 5.61
CA ALA A 280 18.17 -5.04 5.68
C ALA A 280 18.04 -4.19 6.96
N LEU A 281 16.83 -3.77 7.31
CA LEU A 281 16.56 -3.00 8.52
C LEU A 281 16.80 -3.81 9.80
N VAL A 282 16.42 -5.09 9.83
CA VAL A 282 16.67 -5.97 10.97
C VAL A 282 18.17 -6.24 11.13
N LEU A 283 18.93 -6.44 10.04
CA LEU A 283 20.40 -6.54 10.09
C LEU A 283 21.02 -5.28 10.67
N MET A 284 20.51 -4.11 10.29
CA MET A 284 20.93 -2.83 10.85
C MET A 284 20.63 -2.75 12.36
N ALA A 285 19.42 -3.16 12.79
CA ALA A 285 19.05 -3.22 14.21
C ALA A 285 20.01 -4.11 15.02
N ILE A 286 20.29 -5.31 14.52
CA ILE A 286 21.20 -6.26 15.17
C ILE A 286 22.60 -5.65 15.27
N SER A 287 23.08 -5.01 14.19
CA SER A 287 24.41 -4.39 14.17
C SER A 287 24.55 -3.29 15.22
N PHE A 288 23.52 -2.51 15.46
CA PHE A 288 23.51 -1.49 16.50
C PHE A 288 23.64 -2.06 17.91
N ILE A 289 22.99 -3.17 18.21
CA ILE A 289 23.04 -3.83 19.51
C ILE A 289 24.44 -4.35 19.85
N PHE A 290 25.15 -4.90 18.86
CA PHE A 290 26.51 -5.43 19.04
C PHE A 290 27.59 -4.35 18.90
N GLY A 291 27.28 -3.22 18.26
CA GLY A 291 28.18 -2.11 17.97
C GLY A 291 27.85 -0.83 18.77
N PRO A 292 27.43 0.25 18.08
CA PRO A 292 27.33 1.60 18.68
C PRO A 292 26.38 1.72 19.89
N LEU A 293 25.33 0.89 19.93
CA LEU A 293 24.32 0.96 21.00
C LEU A 293 24.50 -0.12 22.08
N ARG A 294 25.68 -0.70 22.22
CA ARG A 294 25.95 -1.77 23.19
C ARG A 294 25.78 -1.29 24.65
N SER A 295 26.24 -0.08 24.97
CA SER A 295 26.28 0.48 26.32
C SER A 295 25.22 1.53 26.63
N VAL A 296 24.30 1.80 25.66
CA VAL A 296 23.27 2.84 25.83
C VAL A 296 21.98 2.30 26.45
N THR A 297 21.14 3.21 26.93
CA THR A 297 19.84 2.88 27.54
C THR A 297 18.83 2.37 26.49
N LEU A 298 17.78 1.69 26.95
CA LEU A 298 16.70 1.23 26.07
C LEU A 298 16.06 2.38 25.31
N GLY A 299 15.81 3.53 25.97
CA GLY A 299 15.23 4.71 25.33
C GLY A 299 16.09 5.25 24.19
N GLN A 300 17.41 5.31 24.35
CA GLN A 300 18.32 5.72 23.26
C GLN A 300 18.33 4.73 22.10
N ARG A 301 18.20 3.42 22.36
CA ARG A 301 18.08 2.40 21.30
C ARG A 301 16.81 2.59 20.50
N VAL A 302 15.68 2.78 21.17
CA VAL A 302 14.37 3.04 20.52
C VAL A 302 14.45 4.33 19.71
N PHE A 303 14.95 5.42 20.30
CA PHE A 303 15.09 6.70 19.59
C PHE A 303 15.95 6.58 18.32
N THR A 304 17.11 5.91 18.42
CA THR A 304 17.97 5.66 17.25
C THR A 304 17.28 4.80 16.22
N GLY A 305 16.53 3.78 16.63
CA GLY A 305 15.73 2.94 15.72
C GLY A 305 14.67 3.73 14.97
N VAL A 306 13.94 4.58 15.69
CA VAL A 306 12.94 5.47 15.08
C VAL A 306 13.61 6.42 14.08
N LEU A 307 14.73 7.04 14.45
CA LEU A 307 15.47 7.97 13.60
C LEU A 307 15.97 7.28 12.31
N VAL A 308 16.56 6.10 12.42
CA VAL A 308 17.05 5.32 11.26
C VAL A 308 15.88 4.89 10.39
N GLY A 309 14.81 4.35 10.98
CA GLY A 309 13.61 3.95 10.23
C GLY A 309 12.96 5.11 9.51
N PHE A 310 12.86 6.28 10.16
CA PHE A 310 12.32 7.50 9.57
C PHE A 310 13.20 8.03 8.42
N THR A 311 14.52 8.06 8.61
CA THR A 311 15.47 8.43 7.55
C THR A 311 15.36 7.49 6.35
N PHE A 312 15.25 6.18 6.61
CA PHE A 312 15.03 5.20 5.56
C PHE A 312 13.71 5.45 4.81
N ARG A 313 12.62 5.71 5.54
CA ARG A 313 11.31 6.02 4.95
C ARG A 313 11.36 7.26 4.08
N ILE A 314 11.96 8.36 4.57
CA ILE A 314 12.15 9.59 3.79
C ILE A 314 12.96 9.29 2.52
N ALA A 315 14.03 8.51 2.62
CA ALA A 315 14.84 8.15 1.45
C ALA A 315 14.01 7.41 0.40
N GLN A 316 13.13 6.47 0.79
CA GLN A 316 12.23 5.79 -0.13
C GLN A 316 11.19 6.74 -0.72
N ASP A 317 10.56 7.59 0.10
CA ASP A 317 9.52 8.53 -0.33
C ASP A 317 10.08 9.64 -1.25
N LEU A 318 11.38 9.94 -1.18
CA LEU A 318 12.06 10.83 -2.11
C LEU A 318 12.52 10.13 -3.39
N LEU A 319 13.17 8.94 -3.28
CA LEU A 319 13.72 8.23 -4.43
C LEU A 319 12.63 7.61 -5.31
N GLY A 320 11.52 7.18 -4.72
CA GLY A 320 10.39 6.64 -5.47
C GLY A 320 9.87 7.60 -6.54
N PRO A 321 9.28 8.75 -6.17
CA PRO A 321 8.82 9.76 -7.13
C PRO A 321 9.95 10.30 -8.01
N SER A 322 11.17 10.46 -7.48
CA SER A 322 12.33 10.92 -8.26
C SER A 322 12.63 9.98 -9.44
N SER A 323 12.42 8.66 -9.27
CA SER A 323 12.62 7.70 -10.36
C SER A 323 11.68 7.97 -11.54
N LEU A 324 10.45 8.41 -11.26
CA LEU A 324 9.45 8.72 -12.27
C LEU A 324 9.75 10.04 -13.00
N VAL A 325 10.31 11.02 -12.27
CA VAL A 325 10.65 12.34 -12.83
C VAL A 325 11.94 12.28 -13.65
N PHE A 326 12.98 11.65 -13.14
CA PHE A 326 14.30 11.56 -13.79
C PHE A 326 14.44 10.35 -14.74
N GLY A 327 13.42 9.48 -14.86
CA GLY A 327 13.39 8.40 -15.83
C GLY A 327 14.32 7.22 -15.53
N PHE A 328 14.84 7.07 -14.30
CA PHE A 328 15.58 5.87 -13.93
C PHE A 328 14.64 4.76 -13.42
N SER A 329 15.10 3.50 -13.50
CA SER A 329 14.24 2.36 -13.14
C SER A 329 13.78 2.44 -11.68
N PRO A 330 12.46 2.31 -11.40
CA PRO A 330 11.89 2.29 -10.05
C PRO A 330 12.48 1.20 -9.15
N LEU A 331 13.03 0.12 -9.74
CA LEU A 331 13.73 -0.94 -9.02
C LEU A 331 14.89 -0.37 -8.19
N PHE A 332 15.69 0.53 -8.76
CA PHE A 332 16.82 1.16 -8.05
C PHE A 332 16.35 2.09 -6.93
N ALA A 333 15.20 2.74 -7.08
CA ALA A 333 14.64 3.58 -6.03
C ALA A 333 14.36 2.79 -4.73
N VAL A 334 14.01 1.51 -4.84
CA VAL A 334 13.77 0.63 -3.69
C VAL A 334 15.05 -0.07 -3.23
N LEU A 335 15.88 -0.56 -4.16
CA LEU A 335 17.07 -1.34 -3.83
C LEU A 335 18.21 -0.51 -3.22
N VAL A 336 18.40 0.74 -3.65
CA VAL A 336 19.51 1.55 -3.17
C VAL A 336 19.42 1.82 -1.66
N PRO A 337 18.32 2.33 -1.09
CA PRO A 337 18.21 2.50 0.36
C PRO A 337 18.36 1.19 1.13
N ALA A 338 17.74 0.12 0.64
CA ALA A 338 17.83 -1.20 1.27
C ALA A 338 19.27 -1.75 1.23
N GLY A 339 19.96 -1.60 0.10
CA GLY A 339 21.36 -2.00 -0.06
C GLY A 339 22.29 -1.22 0.86
N VAL A 340 22.13 0.09 0.96
CA VAL A 340 22.91 0.93 1.89
C VAL A 340 22.71 0.47 3.34
N CYS A 341 21.46 0.24 3.78
CA CYS A 341 21.18 -0.27 5.12
C CYS A 341 21.78 -1.67 5.35
N ALA A 342 21.66 -2.58 4.38
CA ALA A 342 22.23 -3.93 4.50
C ALA A 342 23.76 -3.91 4.58
N LEU A 343 24.42 -3.15 3.69
CA LEU A 343 25.88 -3.02 3.67
C LEU A 343 26.40 -2.37 4.95
N ALA A 344 25.75 -1.28 5.41
CA ALA A 344 26.09 -0.64 6.68
C ALA A 344 25.91 -1.60 7.86
N GLY A 345 24.80 -2.34 7.90
CA GLY A 345 24.54 -3.35 8.92
C GLY A 345 25.60 -4.46 8.95
N ILE A 346 25.94 -5.02 7.78
CA ILE A 346 26.97 -6.07 7.65
C ILE A 346 28.35 -5.52 8.05
N TRP A 347 28.68 -4.31 7.62
CA TRP A 347 29.98 -3.69 7.95
C TRP A 347 30.11 -3.45 9.46
N LEU A 348 29.07 -2.94 10.11
CA LEU A 348 29.06 -2.75 11.58
C LEU A 348 29.13 -4.08 12.33
N LEU A 349 28.43 -5.12 11.85
CA LEU A 349 28.50 -6.47 12.45
C LEU A 349 29.91 -7.08 12.35
N ARG A 350 30.59 -6.90 11.21
CA ARG A 350 31.97 -7.36 11.04
C ARG A 350 32.97 -6.65 11.96
N ARG A 351 32.71 -5.38 12.29
CA ARG A 351 33.53 -4.63 13.24
C ARG A 351 33.27 -5.00 14.69
N ALA A 352 32.10 -5.51 15.02
CA ALA A 352 31.69 -5.89 16.37
C ALA A 352 32.05 -7.33 16.76
N GLY A 353 32.41 -8.18 15.80
CA GLY A 353 32.82 -9.58 15.99
C GLY A 353 34.29 -9.75 16.07
#